data_349071cffb9806298a2bd648712d3ba8
#
_entry.id   349071cffb9806298a2bd648712d3ba8
#
_cell.length_a   1.000
_cell.length_b   1.000
_cell.length_c   1.000
_cell.angle_alpha   90.00
_cell.angle_beta   90.00
_cell.angle_gamma   90.00
#
_symmetry.space_group_name_H-M   'P 1'
#
loop_
_entity.id
_entity.type
_entity.pdbx_description
1 polymer ?
#
loop_
_entity_poly.entity_id
_entity_poly.type
_entity_poly.pdbx_seq_one_letter_code
_entity_poly.pdbx_strand_id
1 'polypeptide(L)'
;WWSWFTHPLAFKHGWTAEQLEQGGPVPLPWLSSYVGDSLFQKINDFVAYHQQMYEFHVGLDAPHTYQSKPSGWLLQTRPTSFFWEDKAQVPQTCGGGDCIQAITSIGNIVIWWSAVVALVAVVIIGVKNRDWRAWVPLIGYLGLYVPWFQYRDRTIFTFYTVAFVPCVVLVLVLALGMASGLLPPLPGSASADTQMEALLRRQIGPGIRPWRGMGAR
;
A
#
# COMPACT_ATOMS: atom_id res chain seq x y z
N TRP A 1 7.83 -2.42 -19.20
CA TRP A 1 7.47 -3.84 -19.32
C TRP A 1 7.70 -4.38 -20.74
N TRP A 2 7.22 -3.73 -21.80
CA TRP A 2 7.40 -4.18 -23.18
C TRP A 2 8.88 -4.27 -23.60
N SER A 3 9.73 -3.40 -23.12
CA SER A 3 11.17 -3.43 -23.40
C SER A 3 11.85 -4.72 -22.94
N TRP A 4 11.31 -5.41 -21.96
CA TRP A 4 11.81 -6.67 -21.45
C TRP A 4 11.76 -7.78 -22.49
N PHE A 5 10.67 -7.83 -23.23
CA PHE A 5 10.51 -8.82 -24.29
C PHE A 5 11.32 -8.51 -25.56
N THR A 6 11.76 -7.26 -25.68
CA THR A 6 12.51 -6.80 -26.85
C THR A 6 14.02 -6.68 -26.60
N HIS A 7 14.45 -6.50 -25.34
CA HIS A 7 15.85 -6.28 -24.97
C HIS A 7 16.28 -7.11 -23.75
N PRO A 8 16.32 -8.45 -23.88
CA PRO A 8 16.63 -9.33 -22.73
C PRO A 8 18.05 -9.15 -22.18
N LEU A 9 18.95 -8.52 -22.91
CA LEU A 9 20.33 -8.28 -22.49
C LEU A 9 20.49 -7.37 -21.28
N ALA A 10 19.48 -6.55 -20.94
CA ALA A 10 19.50 -5.68 -19.77
C ALA A 10 19.57 -6.45 -18.43
N PHE A 11 19.27 -7.74 -18.45
CA PHE A 11 19.20 -8.59 -17.26
C PHE A 11 20.46 -9.39 -16.96
N LYS A 12 21.42 -9.38 -17.86
CA LYS A 12 22.69 -10.10 -17.67
C LYS A 12 23.62 -9.42 -16.68
N HIS A 13 23.21 -8.28 -16.15
CA HIS A 13 23.94 -7.57 -15.11
C HIS A 13 23.90 -8.37 -13.81
N GLY A 14 25.05 -8.89 -13.38
CA GLY A 14 25.17 -9.74 -12.20
C GLY A 14 25.23 -11.25 -12.50
N TRP A 15 25.11 -11.67 -13.75
CA TRP A 15 25.33 -13.06 -14.12
C TRP A 15 26.84 -13.38 -14.08
N THR A 16 27.18 -14.59 -13.63
CA THR A 16 28.54 -15.09 -13.71
C THR A 16 28.95 -15.36 -15.16
N ALA A 17 30.25 -15.43 -15.43
CA ALA A 17 30.75 -15.78 -16.77
C ALA A 17 30.20 -17.14 -17.24
N GLU A 18 30.10 -18.10 -16.34
CA GLU A 18 29.53 -19.42 -16.63
C GLU A 18 28.04 -19.37 -16.99
N GLN A 19 27.27 -18.57 -16.27
CA GLN A 19 25.85 -18.34 -16.60
C GLN A 19 25.65 -17.65 -17.94
N LEU A 20 26.55 -16.76 -18.31
CA LEU A 20 26.52 -16.10 -19.63
C LEU A 20 26.84 -17.07 -20.77
N GLU A 21 27.80 -18.00 -20.57
CA GLU A 21 28.13 -19.04 -21.55
C GLU A 21 27.01 -20.08 -21.69
N GLN A 22 26.32 -20.42 -20.61
CA GLN A 22 25.22 -21.39 -20.60
C GLN A 22 23.86 -20.78 -21.02
N GLY A 23 23.80 -19.51 -21.38
CA GLY A 23 22.56 -18.82 -21.78
C GLY A 23 21.70 -18.33 -20.63
N GLY A 24 22.25 -18.35 -19.39
CA GLY A 24 21.59 -17.86 -18.17
C GLY A 24 20.79 -18.92 -17.41
N PRO A 25 20.26 -18.56 -16.24
CA PRO A 25 19.45 -19.48 -15.44
C PRO A 25 18.14 -19.83 -16.16
N VAL A 26 17.75 -21.10 -16.03
CA VAL A 26 16.52 -21.65 -16.65
C VAL A 26 15.55 -22.04 -15.53
N PRO A 27 14.77 -21.12 -14.95
CA PRO A 27 13.87 -21.38 -13.84
C PRO A 27 12.68 -22.27 -14.20
N LEU A 28 12.29 -22.33 -15.47
CA LEU A 28 11.15 -23.10 -15.96
C LEU A 28 11.55 -24.10 -17.07
N PRO A 29 12.43 -25.10 -16.81
CA PRO A 29 12.94 -25.99 -17.85
C PRO A 29 11.84 -26.82 -18.53
N TRP A 30 10.76 -27.14 -17.81
CA TRP A 30 9.63 -27.91 -18.31
C TRP A 30 8.81 -27.16 -19.40
N LEU A 31 8.92 -25.81 -19.44
CA LEU A 31 8.15 -25.00 -20.39
C LEU A 31 8.62 -25.17 -21.84
N SER A 32 9.89 -25.58 -22.04
CA SER A 32 10.45 -25.78 -23.38
C SER A 32 9.68 -26.80 -24.23
N SER A 33 9.01 -27.76 -23.59
CA SER A 33 8.21 -28.77 -24.28
C SER A 33 6.84 -28.24 -24.76
N TYR A 34 6.39 -27.09 -24.30
CA TYR A 34 5.06 -26.55 -24.59
C TYR A 34 5.07 -25.32 -25.48
N VAL A 35 6.19 -24.60 -25.54
CA VAL A 35 6.30 -23.34 -26.31
C VAL A 35 7.55 -23.35 -27.17
N GLY A 36 7.52 -22.59 -28.28
CA GLY A 36 8.69 -22.45 -29.15
C GLY A 36 9.86 -21.76 -28.46
N ASP A 37 11.09 -22.09 -28.90
CA ASP A 37 12.35 -21.67 -28.28
C ASP A 37 12.47 -20.17 -27.99
N SER A 38 12.03 -19.34 -28.92
CA SER A 38 12.07 -17.87 -28.76
C SER A 38 11.16 -17.37 -27.62
N LEU A 39 9.97 -17.94 -27.46
CA LEU A 39 9.05 -17.59 -26.40
C LEU A 39 9.51 -18.19 -25.06
N PHE A 40 10.00 -19.42 -25.10
CA PHE A 40 10.60 -20.09 -23.95
C PHE A 40 11.72 -19.24 -23.35
N GLN A 41 12.68 -18.79 -24.17
CA GLN A 41 13.78 -17.95 -23.71
C GLN A 41 13.30 -16.67 -23.06
N LYS A 42 12.35 -15.97 -23.70
CA LYS A 42 11.80 -14.72 -23.18
C LYS A 42 11.11 -14.89 -21.82
N ILE A 43 10.33 -15.96 -21.66
CA ILE A 43 9.65 -16.25 -20.38
C ILE A 43 10.66 -16.60 -19.30
N ASN A 44 11.64 -17.45 -19.61
CA ASN A 44 12.70 -17.79 -18.65
C ASN A 44 13.52 -16.58 -18.23
N ASP A 45 13.93 -15.72 -19.17
CA ASP A 45 14.66 -14.49 -18.87
C ASP A 45 13.84 -13.56 -17.96
N PHE A 46 12.54 -13.45 -18.23
CA PHE A 46 11.63 -12.66 -17.41
C PHE A 46 11.53 -13.19 -15.97
N VAL A 47 11.32 -14.49 -15.80
CA VAL A 47 11.22 -15.12 -14.48
C VAL A 47 12.56 -15.10 -13.75
N ALA A 48 13.66 -15.39 -14.44
CA ALA A 48 15.01 -15.35 -13.88
C ALA A 48 15.36 -13.96 -13.34
N TYR A 49 14.99 -12.91 -14.07
CA TYR A 49 15.18 -11.55 -13.61
C TYR A 49 14.39 -11.24 -12.34
N HIS A 50 13.11 -11.59 -12.30
CA HIS A 50 12.30 -11.34 -11.11
C HIS A 50 12.80 -12.11 -9.90
N GLN A 51 13.28 -13.33 -10.11
CA GLN A 51 13.91 -14.13 -9.06
C GLN A 51 15.19 -13.47 -8.56
N GLN A 52 16.08 -13.06 -9.44
CA GLN A 52 17.32 -12.37 -9.08
C GLN A 52 17.04 -11.03 -8.38
N MET A 53 16.08 -10.26 -8.88
CA MET A 53 15.65 -9.02 -8.26
C MET A 53 15.10 -9.27 -6.84
N TYR A 54 14.28 -10.30 -6.67
CA TYR A 54 13.74 -10.70 -5.38
C TYR A 54 14.86 -11.10 -4.39
N GLU A 55 15.77 -11.97 -4.82
CA GLU A 55 16.90 -12.42 -4.00
C GLU A 55 17.79 -11.24 -3.56
N PHE A 56 18.13 -10.35 -4.50
CA PHE A 56 18.87 -9.14 -4.18
C PHE A 56 18.15 -8.27 -3.15
N HIS A 57 16.85 -8.03 -3.37
CA HIS A 57 16.08 -7.17 -2.48
C HIS A 57 15.82 -7.80 -1.10
N VAL A 58 15.65 -9.10 -1.00
CA VAL A 58 15.48 -9.79 0.28
C VAL A 58 16.79 -9.82 1.06
N GLY A 59 17.92 -10.03 0.37
CA GLY A 59 19.25 -10.08 0.97
C GLY A 59 19.88 -8.73 1.29
N LEU A 60 19.21 -7.61 1.00
CA LEU A 60 19.75 -6.26 1.25
C LEU A 60 19.67 -5.90 2.73
N ASP A 61 20.75 -6.13 3.48
CA ASP A 61 20.88 -5.89 4.92
C ASP A 61 21.85 -4.75 5.28
N ALA A 62 22.43 -4.09 4.28
CA ALA A 62 23.38 -3.00 4.49
C ALA A 62 22.80 -1.92 5.40
N PRO A 63 23.42 -1.59 6.55
CA PRO A 63 22.87 -0.61 7.48
C PRO A 63 22.81 0.79 6.85
N HIS A 64 21.72 1.50 7.10
CA HIS A 64 21.53 2.86 6.61
C HIS A 64 20.99 3.77 7.71
N THR A 65 21.51 4.99 7.77
CA THR A 65 21.19 5.98 8.83
C THR A 65 19.68 6.26 8.92
N TYR A 66 18.96 6.28 7.80
CA TYR A 66 17.53 6.58 7.72
C TYR A 66 16.64 5.35 7.58
N GLN A 67 17.19 4.13 7.76
CA GLN A 67 16.35 2.94 7.77
C GLN A 67 15.28 3.03 8.86
N SER A 68 14.10 2.52 8.59
CA SER A 68 12.96 2.56 9.51
C SER A 68 12.21 1.23 9.51
N LYS A 69 11.74 0.80 10.68
CA LYS A 69 10.96 -0.42 10.81
C LYS A 69 9.48 -0.17 10.49
N PRO A 70 8.74 -1.15 9.96
CA PRO A 70 7.32 -1.00 9.62
C PRO A 70 6.46 -0.52 10.79
N SER A 71 6.79 -0.92 12.02
CA SER A 71 6.07 -0.49 13.23
C SER A 71 6.04 1.03 13.44
N GLY A 72 7.07 1.74 12.94
CA GLY A 72 7.13 3.20 13.02
C GLY A 72 6.41 3.93 11.88
N TRP A 73 6.00 3.23 10.83
CA TRP A 73 5.44 3.86 9.63
C TRP A 73 4.04 4.42 9.84
N LEU A 74 3.26 3.82 10.75
CA LEU A 74 1.92 4.34 11.11
C LEU A 74 2.00 5.78 11.65
N LEU A 75 3.04 6.10 12.39
CA LEU A 75 3.25 7.43 12.98
C LEU A 75 4.30 8.25 12.25
N GLN A 76 4.92 7.70 11.21
CA GLN A 76 6.01 8.32 10.45
C GLN A 76 7.16 8.81 11.35
N THR A 77 7.54 8.01 12.34
CA THR A 77 8.49 8.38 13.37
C THR A 77 9.92 8.58 12.87
N ARG A 78 10.26 8.04 11.70
CA ARG A 78 11.58 8.12 11.11
C ARG A 78 11.51 8.41 9.62
N PRO A 79 11.30 9.67 9.21
CA PRO A 79 11.27 10.08 7.81
C PRO A 79 12.65 9.93 7.18
N THR A 80 12.67 9.69 5.86
CA THR A 80 13.91 9.53 5.11
C THR A 80 14.36 10.86 4.53
N SER A 81 15.62 11.27 4.79
CA SER A 81 16.22 12.40 4.09
C SER A 81 16.74 11.96 2.74
N PHE A 82 16.27 12.59 1.67
CA PHE A 82 16.74 12.38 0.31
C PHE A 82 17.87 13.33 -0.08
N PHE A 83 17.88 14.49 0.54
CA PHE A 83 18.87 15.52 0.23
C PHE A 83 19.15 16.31 1.49
N TRP A 84 20.42 16.63 1.70
CA TRP A 84 20.88 17.46 2.78
C TRP A 84 22.14 18.19 2.34
N GLU A 85 22.11 19.52 2.37
CA GLU A 85 23.30 20.37 2.24
C GLU A 85 23.41 21.29 3.46
N ASP A 86 24.60 21.34 4.03
CA ASP A 86 24.91 22.21 5.13
C ASP A 86 25.35 23.63 4.69
N LYS A 87 25.64 24.48 5.65
CA LYS A 87 26.03 25.88 5.48
C LYS A 87 27.21 26.11 4.52
N ALA A 88 28.12 25.16 4.38
CA ALA A 88 29.33 25.31 3.58
C ALA A 88 29.05 25.18 2.08
N GLN A 89 27.94 24.54 1.69
CA GLN A 89 27.58 24.20 0.32
C GLN A 89 26.46 25.09 -0.25
N VAL A 90 25.65 25.71 0.62
CA VAL A 90 24.55 26.57 0.20
C VAL A 90 25.03 28.00 -0.02
N PRO A 91 24.84 28.60 -1.22
CA PRO A 91 25.09 30.00 -1.45
C PRO A 91 24.31 30.86 -0.44
N GLN A 92 24.96 31.90 0.12
CA GLN A 92 24.39 32.79 1.16
C GLN A 92 23.22 33.65 0.65
N THR A 93 22.15 33.05 0.16
CA THR A 93 20.95 33.73 -0.33
C THR A 93 19.87 33.92 0.74
N CYS A 94 20.12 33.47 1.96
CA CYS A 94 19.12 33.45 3.04
C CYS A 94 19.21 34.65 3.99
N GLY A 95 19.41 35.85 3.49
CA GLY A 95 19.30 37.05 4.31
C GLY A 95 20.28 37.18 5.48
N GLY A 96 21.49 36.59 5.38
CA GLY A 96 22.55 36.71 6.39
C GLY A 96 22.51 35.68 7.53
N GLY A 97 21.62 34.70 7.46
CA GLY A 97 21.55 33.59 8.43
C GLY A 97 22.21 32.29 7.93
N ASP A 98 22.40 31.37 8.86
CA ASP A 98 22.85 30.03 8.55
C ASP A 98 21.73 29.23 7.85
N CYS A 99 21.93 28.82 6.60
CA CYS A 99 20.94 28.09 5.82
C CYS A 99 21.31 26.62 5.69
N ILE A 100 20.29 25.79 5.74
CA ILE A 100 20.35 24.36 5.45
C ILE A 100 19.31 24.07 4.37
N GLN A 101 19.71 23.33 3.34
CA GLN A 101 18.77 22.80 2.36
C GLN A 101 18.55 21.31 2.63
N ALA A 102 17.30 20.90 2.80
CA ALA A 102 16.96 19.51 3.06
C ALA A 102 15.67 19.12 2.33
N ILE A 103 15.66 17.92 1.75
CA ILE A 103 14.46 17.28 1.22
C ILE A 103 14.20 16.01 2.03
N THR A 104 13.09 16.01 2.76
CA THR A 104 12.70 14.89 3.62
C THR A 104 11.41 14.28 3.11
N SER A 105 11.41 12.96 2.92
CA SER A 105 10.21 12.19 2.57
C SER A 105 9.36 11.99 3.82
N ILE A 106 8.35 12.82 3.98
CA ILE A 106 7.35 12.70 5.03
C ILE A 106 5.96 12.95 4.42
N GLY A 107 4.99 12.12 4.77
CA GLY A 107 3.61 12.34 4.37
C GLY A 107 3.01 13.54 5.13
N ASN A 108 1.88 14.07 4.62
CA ASN A 108 1.13 15.07 5.36
C ASN A 108 0.68 14.47 6.71
N ILE A 109 1.24 14.97 7.80
CA ILE A 109 1.06 14.43 9.15
C ILE A 109 -0.41 14.46 9.57
N VAL A 110 -1.13 15.52 9.23
CA VAL A 110 -2.56 15.66 9.60
C VAL A 110 -3.39 14.58 8.91
N ILE A 111 -3.20 14.41 7.60
CA ILE A 111 -3.92 13.36 6.84
C ILE A 111 -3.53 11.98 7.38
N TRP A 112 -2.25 11.75 7.61
CA TRP A 112 -1.74 10.44 7.99
C TRP A 112 -2.24 10.00 9.38
N TRP A 113 -2.11 10.86 10.38
CA TRP A 113 -2.54 10.53 11.73
C TRP A 113 -4.08 10.46 11.84
N SER A 114 -4.78 11.34 11.15
CA SER A 114 -6.24 11.25 11.06
C SER A 114 -6.68 9.93 10.42
N ALA A 115 -5.95 9.45 9.41
CA ALA A 115 -6.25 8.17 8.78
C ALA A 115 -5.95 6.98 9.71
N VAL A 116 -4.95 7.05 10.59
CA VAL A 116 -4.72 6.01 11.62
C VAL A 116 -5.93 5.90 12.56
N VAL A 117 -6.47 7.03 13.01
CA VAL A 117 -7.70 7.05 13.82
C VAL A 117 -8.90 6.53 13.01
N ALA A 118 -9.03 6.99 11.77
CA ALA A 118 -10.08 6.54 10.86
C ALA A 118 -10.01 5.03 10.57
N LEU A 119 -8.82 4.45 10.49
CA LEU A 119 -8.61 3.02 10.29
C LEU A 119 -9.31 2.20 11.38
N VAL A 120 -9.14 2.60 12.65
CA VAL A 120 -9.81 1.96 13.79
C VAL A 120 -11.33 2.09 13.67
N ALA A 121 -11.82 3.29 13.36
CA ALA A 121 -13.25 3.54 13.20
C ALA A 121 -13.84 2.70 12.06
N VAL A 122 -13.16 2.64 10.90
CA VAL A 122 -13.62 1.88 9.72
C VAL A 122 -13.63 0.37 10.01
N VAL A 123 -12.65 -0.16 10.75
CA VAL A 123 -12.67 -1.56 11.19
C VAL A 123 -13.89 -1.84 12.06
N ILE A 124 -14.14 -0.99 13.07
CA ILE A 124 -15.29 -1.15 13.97
C ILE A 124 -16.61 -1.12 13.19
N ILE A 125 -16.77 -0.17 12.28
CA ILE A 125 -17.97 -0.02 11.45
C ILE A 125 -18.12 -1.21 10.50
N GLY A 126 -17.03 -1.61 9.83
CA GLY A 126 -17.02 -2.74 8.92
C GLY A 126 -17.47 -4.05 9.58
N VAL A 127 -17.00 -4.28 10.82
CA VAL A 127 -17.40 -5.48 11.60
C VAL A 127 -18.83 -5.37 12.10
N LYS A 128 -19.18 -4.26 12.77
CA LYS A 128 -20.51 -4.09 13.38
C LYS A 128 -21.64 -4.05 12.36
N ASN A 129 -21.44 -3.32 11.26
CA ASN A 129 -22.47 -3.09 10.25
C ASN A 129 -22.35 -4.06 9.06
N ARG A 130 -21.36 -4.95 9.06
CA ARG A 130 -21.04 -5.83 7.92
C ARG A 130 -20.92 -5.06 6.59
N ASP A 131 -20.36 -3.84 6.66
CA ASP A 131 -20.22 -2.95 5.51
C ASP A 131 -19.00 -3.35 4.68
N TRP A 132 -19.24 -3.94 3.50
CA TRP A 132 -18.16 -4.37 2.61
C TRP A 132 -17.29 -3.21 2.12
N ARG A 133 -17.83 -1.98 2.05
CA ARG A 133 -17.09 -0.79 1.63
C ARG A 133 -15.88 -0.51 2.54
N ALA A 134 -16.01 -0.88 3.83
CA ALA A 134 -14.91 -0.77 4.78
C ALA A 134 -13.75 -1.73 4.43
N TRP A 135 -14.07 -2.92 3.96
CA TRP A 135 -13.05 -3.94 3.69
C TRP A 135 -12.19 -3.66 2.48
N VAL A 136 -12.69 -2.94 1.47
CA VAL A 136 -11.93 -2.62 0.25
C VAL A 136 -10.62 -1.88 0.58
N PRO A 137 -10.64 -0.69 1.22
CA PRO A 137 -9.42 0.00 1.57
C PRO A 137 -8.62 -0.69 2.67
N LEU A 138 -9.28 -1.42 3.60
CA LEU A 138 -8.59 -2.17 4.65
C LEU A 138 -7.77 -3.32 4.10
N ILE A 139 -8.31 -4.13 3.20
CA ILE A 139 -7.59 -5.25 2.57
C ILE A 139 -6.42 -4.70 1.74
N GLY A 140 -6.65 -3.63 0.97
CA GLY A 140 -5.58 -2.97 0.22
C GLY A 140 -4.46 -2.46 1.13
N TYR A 141 -4.82 -1.77 2.21
CA TYR A 141 -3.85 -1.28 3.19
C TYR A 141 -3.07 -2.42 3.86
N LEU A 142 -3.78 -3.42 4.39
CA LEU A 142 -3.14 -4.55 5.08
C LEU A 142 -2.31 -5.41 4.12
N GLY A 143 -2.79 -5.64 2.90
CA GLY A 143 -2.06 -6.41 1.88
C GLY A 143 -0.74 -5.76 1.46
N LEU A 144 -0.66 -4.43 1.50
CA LEU A 144 0.56 -3.69 1.19
C LEU A 144 1.46 -3.46 2.41
N TYR A 145 0.90 -3.41 3.63
CA TYR A 145 1.63 -3.09 4.85
C TYR A 145 2.17 -4.32 5.59
N VAL A 146 1.31 -5.34 5.78
CA VAL A 146 1.66 -6.53 6.59
C VAL A 146 2.86 -7.30 6.06
N PRO A 147 3.05 -7.47 4.73
CA PRO A 147 4.21 -8.20 4.21
C PRO A 147 5.56 -7.61 4.63
N TRP A 148 5.63 -6.31 4.91
CA TRP A 148 6.89 -5.68 5.34
C TRP A 148 7.39 -6.16 6.70
N PHE A 149 6.54 -6.73 7.52
CA PHE A 149 6.96 -7.32 8.80
C PHE A 149 7.77 -8.62 8.65
N GLN A 150 7.71 -9.26 7.47
CA GLN A 150 8.54 -10.42 7.15
C GLN A 150 9.98 -10.01 6.81
N TYR A 151 10.17 -8.75 6.39
CA TYR A 151 11.45 -8.22 5.94
C TYR A 151 12.05 -7.20 6.92
N ARG A 152 11.85 -7.41 8.23
CA ARG A 152 12.30 -6.47 9.28
C ARG A 152 13.80 -6.28 9.36
N ASP A 153 14.55 -7.30 8.97
CA ASP A 153 16.02 -7.30 9.05
C ASP A 153 16.65 -6.65 7.82
N ARG A 154 15.87 -6.47 6.77
CA ARG A 154 16.25 -5.76 5.57
C ARG A 154 16.29 -4.23 5.80
N THR A 155 17.17 -3.55 5.08
CA THR A 155 17.18 -2.09 5.00
C THR A 155 15.96 -1.57 4.26
N ILE A 156 14.98 -1.07 5.01
CA ILE A 156 13.71 -0.52 4.51
C ILE A 156 13.50 0.90 5.04
N PHE A 157 12.63 1.65 4.35
CA PHE A 157 12.47 3.08 4.56
C PHE A 157 11.01 3.49 4.64
N THR A 158 10.73 4.57 5.35
CA THR A 158 9.37 5.13 5.49
C THR A 158 8.75 5.49 4.15
N PHE A 159 9.52 5.90 3.13
CA PHE A 159 8.96 6.28 1.83
C PHE A 159 8.29 5.13 1.08
N TYR A 160 8.52 3.86 1.46
CA TYR A 160 7.76 2.72 0.92
C TYR A 160 6.27 2.82 1.22
N THR A 161 5.90 3.61 2.23
CA THR A 161 4.49 3.88 2.57
C THR A 161 3.72 4.58 1.44
N VAL A 162 4.40 5.15 0.44
CA VAL A 162 3.75 5.74 -0.73
C VAL A 162 2.84 4.75 -1.45
N ALA A 163 3.18 3.46 -1.42
CA ALA A 163 2.40 2.42 -2.07
C ALA A 163 0.97 2.28 -1.49
N PHE A 164 0.78 2.57 -0.22
CA PHE A 164 -0.54 2.47 0.43
C PHE A 164 -1.20 3.81 0.74
N VAL A 165 -0.63 4.94 0.30
CA VAL A 165 -1.28 6.26 0.40
C VAL A 165 -2.70 6.26 -0.17
N PRO A 166 -2.99 5.65 -1.34
CA PRO A 166 -4.37 5.60 -1.84
C PRO A 166 -5.34 4.94 -0.85
N CYS A 167 -4.92 3.84 -0.21
CA CYS A 167 -5.74 3.15 0.78
C CYS A 167 -5.92 3.99 2.05
N VAL A 168 -4.87 4.69 2.49
CA VAL A 168 -4.91 5.63 3.62
C VAL A 168 -5.94 6.74 3.38
N VAL A 169 -5.90 7.35 2.19
CA VAL A 169 -6.87 8.40 1.81
C VAL A 169 -8.29 7.84 1.73
N LEU A 170 -8.47 6.67 1.13
CA LEU A 170 -9.79 6.03 1.04
C LEU A 170 -10.39 5.71 2.42
N VAL A 171 -9.58 5.22 3.36
CA VAL A 171 -10.01 4.99 4.74
C VAL A 171 -10.50 6.29 5.39
N LEU A 172 -9.73 7.37 5.23
CA LEU A 172 -10.09 8.66 5.79
C LEU A 172 -11.37 9.23 5.16
N VAL A 173 -11.49 9.18 3.83
CA VAL A 173 -12.68 9.64 3.11
C VAL A 173 -13.91 8.84 3.50
N LEU A 174 -13.77 7.52 3.63
CA LEU A 174 -14.87 6.65 4.06
C LEU A 174 -15.33 7.00 5.48
N ALA A 175 -14.38 7.17 6.42
CA ALA A 175 -14.70 7.55 7.80
C ALA A 175 -15.41 8.92 7.87
N LEU A 176 -14.89 9.91 7.16
CA LEU A 176 -15.50 11.26 7.09
C LEU A 176 -16.89 11.23 6.44
N GLY A 177 -17.03 10.47 5.34
CA GLY A 177 -18.33 10.32 4.65
C GLY A 177 -19.39 9.67 5.54
N MET A 178 -19.02 8.68 6.34
CA MET A 178 -19.91 8.06 7.32
C MET A 178 -20.22 9.02 8.48
N ALA A 179 -19.23 9.70 9.02
CA ALA A 179 -19.40 10.62 10.14
C ALA A 179 -20.25 11.84 9.76
N SER A 180 -20.14 12.35 8.54
CA SER A 180 -20.93 13.47 8.02
C SER A 180 -22.33 13.08 7.53
N GLY A 181 -22.65 11.78 7.48
CA GLY A 181 -23.91 11.27 6.92
C GLY A 181 -24.02 11.34 5.39
N LEU A 182 -22.94 11.70 4.70
CA LEU A 182 -22.89 11.71 3.23
C LEU A 182 -22.90 10.30 2.63
N LEU A 183 -22.40 9.31 3.40
CA LEU A 183 -22.48 7.90 3.03
C LEU A 183 -23.57 7.23 3.87
N PRO A 184 -24.73 6.93 3.30
CA PRO A 184 -25.80 6.25 4.01
C PRO A 184 -25.36 4.82 4.36
N PRO A 185 -25.89 4.24 5.46
CA PRO A 185 -25.69 2.84 5.77
C PRO A 185 -26.23 1.95 4.66
N LEU A 186 -25.61 0.78 4.47
CA LEU A 186 -26.06 -0.16 3.45
C LEU A 186 -27.46 -0.71 3.78
N PRO A 187 -28.31 -0.95 2.76
CA PRO A 187 -29.59 -1.63 2.95
C PRO A 187 -29.38 -2.97 3.65
N GLY A 188 -30.19 -3.28 4.66
CA GLY A 188 -30.05 -4.51 5.46
C GLY A 188 -28.97 -4.46 6.55
N SER A 189 -28.27 -3.35 6.74
CA SER A 189 -27.43 -3.16 7.93
C SER A 189 -28.32 -2.75 9.12
N ALA A 190 -27.90 -3.13 10.33
CA ALA A 190 -28.64 -2.79 11.56
C ALA A 190 -28.87 -1.27 11.72
N SER A 191 -27.93 -0.44 11.21
CA SER A 191 -28.06 1.02 11.21
C SER A 191 -29.03 1.54 10.14
N ALA A 192 -29.11 0.87 8.98
CA ALA A 192 -30.09 1.23 7.94
C ALA A 192 -31.52 0.91 8.38
N ASP A 193 -31.71 -0.24 9.01
CA ASP A 193 -33.03 -0.64 9.54
C ASP A 193 -33.50 0.32 10.63
N THR A 194 -32.60 0.75 11.52
CA THR A 194 -32.91 1.75 12.55
C THR A 194 -33.25 3.12 11.97
N GLN A 195 -32.50 3.57 10.94
CA GLN A 195 -32.79 4.83 10.27
C GLN A 195 -34.11 4.77 9.47
N MET A 196 -34.34 3.67 8.78
CA MET A 196 -35.60 3.44 8.05
C MET A 196 -36.79 3.45 9.01
N GLU A 197 -36.67 2.76 10.14
CA GLU A 197 -37.69 2.77 11.19
C GLU A 197 -37.93 4.17 11.76
N ALA A 198 -36.87 4.96 11.99
CA ALA A 198 -36.96 6.33 12.46
C ALA A 198 -37.63 7.26 11.44
N LEU A 199 -37.33 7.11 10.14
CA LEU A 199 -37.98 7.86 9.06
C LEU A 199 -39.46 7.49 8.93
N LEU A 200 -39.78 6.20 8.98
CA LEU A 200 -41.15 5.72 8.93
C LEU A 200 -41.99 6.24 10.13
N ARG A 201 -41.42 6.23 11.33
CA ARG A 201 -42.08 6.82 12.51
C ARG A 201 -42.35 8.32 12.38
N ARG A 202 -41.45 9.07 11.71
CA ARG A 202 -41.65 10.51 11.44
C ARG A 202 -42.76 10.77 10.42
N GLN A 203 -42.91 9.92 9.40
CA GLN A 203 -43.90 10.11 8.33
C GLN A 203 -45.30 9.57 8.69
N ILE A 204 -45.37 8.47 9.44
CA ILE A 204 -46.62 7.72 9.65
C ILE A 204 -47.23 8.00 11.04
N GLY A 205 -46.49 8.66 11.94
CA GLY A 205 -46.95 8.91 13.34
C GLY A 205 -46.82 7.70 14.25
N PRO A 206 -47.00 7.85 15.58
CA PRO A 206 -46.60 6.85 16.58
C PRO A 206 -47.55 5.63 16.71
N GLY A 207 -48.41 5.37 15.76
CA GLY A 207 -49.45 4.31 15.88
C GLY A 207 -49.34 3.11 14.94
N ILE A 208 -48.51 3.14 13.92
CA ILE A 208 -48.45 2.08 12.90
C ILE A 208 -47.18 1.26 13.07
N ARG A 209 -47.31 0.00 13.41
CA ARG A 209 -46.15 -0.95 13.41
C ARG A 209 -45.76 -1.24 11.98
N PRO A 210 -44.48 -1.00 11.56
CA PRO A 210 -44.04 -1.41 10.25
C PRO A 210 -44.17 -2.92 10.10
N TRP A 211 -44.63 -3.32 8.93
CA TRP A 211 -44.77 -4.72 8.52
C TRP A 211 -43.43 -5.43 8.65
N ARG A 212 -43.25 -6.32 9.58
CA ARG A 212 -42.07 -7.19 9.60
C ARG A 212 -42.22 -8.20 8.48
N GLY A 213 -41.58 -7.93 7.36
CA GLY A 213 -41.51 -8.88 6.25
C GLY A 213 -41.08 -10.25 6.76
N MET A 214 -41.81 -11.28 6.37
CA MET A 214 -41.50 -12.66 6.64
C MET A 214 -40.07 -12.96 6.18
N GLY A 215 -39.26 -13.40 7.13
CA GLY A 215 -37.89 -13.79 6.85
C GLY A 215 -37.87 -14.85 5.75
N ALA A 216 -37.06 -14.59 4.74
CA ALA A 216 -36.67 -15.64 3.79
C ALA A 216 -35.98 -16.75 4.58
N ARG A 217 -36.55 -17.95 4.49
CA ARG A 217 -35.94 -19.21 4.91
C ARG A 217 -34.81 -19.57 3.99
#